data_d0d952390b50c3fa4486c708daf1d87e
#
_entry.id   d0d952390b50c3fa4486c708daf1d87e
#
_cell.length_a   1.000
_cell.length_b   1.000
_cell.length_c   1.000
_cell.angle_alpha   90.00
_cell.angle_beta   90.00
_cell.angle_gamma   90.00
#
_symmetry.space_group_name_H-M   'P 1'
#
loop_
_entity.id
_entity.type
_entity.pdbx_description
1 polymer ?
#
loop_
_entity_poly.entity_id
_entity_poly.type
_entity_poly.pdbx_seq_one_letter_code
_entity_poly.pdbx_strand_id
1 'polypeptide(L)'
;MSDEKKDAKESEHINLKVLGQDSGVVQFKIKKHTPLRKLMNAYCDRAGLAIAAVRFRFDGQPIHELDTPSTLEMEEGDTIEVYQQQTGGKF
;
A
#
# COMPACT_ATOMS: atom_id res chain seq x y z
N MET A 1 19.56 24.25 3.39
CA MET A 1 18.45 24.58 3.17
C MET A 1 17.98 24.18 1.86
N SER A 2 18.56 24.58 0.84
CA SER A 2 18.13 24.12 -0.39
C SER A 2 18.19 22.65 -0.46
N ASP A 3 19.11 22.05 0.17
CA ASP A 3 19.22 20.64 0.20
C ASP A 3 18.00 20.02 0.79
N GLU A 4 17.52 20.62 1.80
CA GLU A 4 16.37 20.11 2.41
C GLU A 4 15.22 20.10 1.48
N LYS A 5 15.10 21.12 0.70
CA LYS A 5 14.06 21.16 -0.23
C LYS A 5 14.18 20.07 -1.24
N LYS A 6 15.34 19.83 -1.74
CA LYS A 6 15.56 18.79 -2.66
C LYS A 6 15.24 17.47 -2.04
N ASP A 7 15.72 17.27 -0.86
CA ASP A 7 15.47 16.04 -0.18
C ASP A 7 13.99 15.85 0.02
N ALA A 8 13.30 16.87 0.33
CA ALA A 8 11.90 16.75 0.55
C ALA A 8 11.20 16.27 -0.71
N LYS A 9 11.63 16.75 -1.85
CA LYS A 9 11.03 16.29 -3.04
C LYS A 9 11.37 14.87 -3.32
N GLU A 10 12.60 14.51 -3.24
CA GLU A 10 13.01 13.17 -3.52
C GLU A 10 12.54 12.20 -2.50
N SER A 11 12.50 12.62 -1.27
CA SER A 11 12.08 11.72 -0.24
C SER A 11 10.67 12.03 0.20
N GLU A 12 9.92 12.61 -0.69
CA GLU A 12 8.55 12.96 -0.35
C GLU A 12 7.77 11.74 0.02
N HIS A 13 7.12 11.79 1.15
CA HIS A 13 6.29 10.70 1.62
C HIS A 13 4.84 11.08 1.46
N ILE A 14 4.00 10.08 1.27
CA ILE A 14 2.58 10.30 1.29
C ILE A 14 1.99 9.33 2.29
N ASN A 15 0.90 9.71 2.88
CA ASN A 15 0.20 8.84 3.80
C ASN A 15 -0.88 8.10 3.02
N LEU A 16 -0.87 6.80 3.12
CA LEU A 16 -1.86 5.97 2.45
C LEU A 16 -2.61 5.20 3.51
N LYS A 17 -3.87 4.98 3.28
CA LYS A 17 -4.69 4.22 4.21
C LYS A 17 -4.93 2.86 3.62
N VAL A 18 -4.87 1.85 4.46
CA VAL A 18 -5.13 0.48 4.03
C VAL A 18 -6.38 0.03 4.77
N LEU A 19 -7.43 -0.23 4.00
CA LEU A 19 -8.70 -0.63 4.57
C LEU A 19 -8.79 -2.14 4.54
N GLY A 20 -8.83 -2.74 5.70
CA GLY A 20 -8.93 -4.18 5.81
C GLY A 20 -10.36 -4.65 5.73
N GLN A 21 -10.52 -5.96 5.67
CA GLN A 21 -11.83 -6.53 5.54
C GLN A 21 -12.67 -6.34 6.78
N ASP A 22 -12.04 -6.17 7.90
CA ASP A 22 -12.76 -5.98 9.15
C ASP A 22 -13.10 -4.53 9.39
N SER A 23 -13.02 -3.72 8.35
CA SER A 23 -13.30 -2.30 8.44
C SER A 23 -12.22 -1.53 9.19
N GLY A 24 -11.14 -2.17 9.53
CA GLY A 24 -10.05 -1.48 10.18
C GLY A 24 -9.22 -0.71 9.17
N VAL A 25 -8.76 0.45 9.54
CA VAL A 25 -7.94 1.27 8.69
C VAL A 25 -6.58 1.46 9.33
N VAL A 26 -5.53 1.17 8.59
CA VAL A 26 -4.18 1.37 9.07
C VAL A 26 -3.51 2.37 8.14
N GLN A 27 -2.88 3.36 8.71
CA GLN A 27 -2.25 4.38 7.91
C GLN A 27 -0.77 4.11 7.79
N PHE A 28 -0.24 4.23 6.58
CA PHE A 28 1.17 4.04 6.33
C PHE A 28 1.75 5.26 5.66
N LYS A 29 3.00 5.53 5.95
CA LYS A 29 3.71 6.61 5.30
C LYS A 29 4.79 5.98 4.45
N ILE A 30 4.79 6.29 3.17
CA ILE A 30 5.70 5.64 2.24
C ILE A 30 6.14 6.66 1.21
N LYS A 31 7.35 6.48 0.72
CA LYS A 31 7.83 7.36 -0.33
C LYS A 31 7.18 7.01 -1.64
N LYS A 32 7.00 8.01 -2.47
CA LYS A 32 6.30 7.81 -3.72
C LYS A 32 6.97 6.81 -4.64
N HIS A 33 8.25 6.66 -4.55
CA HIS A 33 8.96 5.74 -5.44
C HIS A 33 9.33 4.42 -4.78
N THR A 34 8.82 4.16 -3.60
CA THR A 34 9.07 2.92 -2.91
C THR A 34 8.10 1.86 -3.42
N PRO A 35 8.57 0.66 -3.71
CA PRO A 35 7.64 -0.38 -4.15
C PRO A 35 6.59 -0.65 -3.10
N LEU A 36 5.37 -0.81 -3.55
CA LEU A 36 4.27 -1.04 -2.63
C LEU A 36 4.39 -2.38 -1.93
N ARG A 37 5.28 -3.24 -2.40
CA ARG A 37 5.55 -4.48 -1.70
C ARG A 37 5.90 -4.22 -0.24
N LYS A 38 6.63 -3.14 0.03
CA LYS A 38 7.00 -2.84 1.41
C LYS A 38 5.78 -2.54 2.25
N LEU A 39 4.84 -1.82 1.68
CA LEU A 39 3.61 -1.51 2.40
C LEU A 39 2.81 -2.78 2.60
N MET A 40 2.73 -3.61 1.58
CA MET A 40 1.98 -4.85 1.67
C MET A 40 2.53 -5.75 2.76
N ASN A 41 3.86 -5.89 2.79
CA ASN A 41 4.49 -6.74 3.81
C ASN A 41 4.27 -6.16 5.20
N ALA A 42 4.39 -4.87 5.34
CA ALA A 42 4.20 -4.26 6.65
C ALA A 42 2.77 -4.44 7.13
N TYR A 43 1.82 -4.29 6.23
CA TYR A 43 0.42 -4.46 6.62
C TYR A 43 0.17 -5.90 7.03
N CYS A 44 0.65 -6.85 6.25
CA CYS A 44 0.41 -8.24 6.55
C CYS A 44 1.07 -8.63 7.87
N ASP A 45 2.25 -8.08 8.12
CA ASP A 45 2.94 -8.37 9.36
C ASP A 45 2.15 -7.86 10.55
N ARG A 46 1.58 -6.67 10.43
CA ARG A 46 0.80 -6.11 11.52
C ARG A 46 -0.49 -6.88 11.73
N ALA A 47 -1.10 -7.30 10.64
CA ALA A 47 -2.39 -7.96 10.71
C ALA A 47 -2.29 -9.45 10.95
N GLY A 48 -1.09 -10.00 10.91
CA GLY A 48 -0.92 -11.42 11.11
C GLY A 48 -1.39 -12.23 9.92
N LEU A 49 -1.29 -11.66 8.72
CA LEU A 49 -1.76 -12.33 7.51
C LEU A 49 -0.58 -12.73 6.64
N ALA A 50 -0.79 -13.77 5.84
CA ALA A 50 0.22 -14.14 4.88
C ALA A 50 0.01 -13.32 3.63
N ILE A 51 1.08 -12.76 3.09
CA ILE A 51 0.95 -11.90 1.94
C ILE A 51 0.37 -12.64 0.75
N ALA A 52 0.59 -13.94 0.68
CA ALA A 52 0.06 -14.73 -0.42
C ALA A 52 -1.44 -14.96 -0.30
N ALA A 53 -1.99 -14.71 0.88
CA ALA A 53 -3.40 -14.98 1.11
C ALA A 53 -4.29 -13.77 0.90
N VAL A 54 -3.70 -12.62 0.62
CA VAL A 54 -4.47 -11.40 0.47
C VAL A 54 -4.13 -10.72 -0.83
N ARG A 55 -5.01 -9.86 -1.25
CA ARG A 55 -4.81 -9.05 -2.43
C ARG A 55 -5.03 -7.60 -2.07
N PHE A 56 -4.31 -6.74 -2.74
CA PHE A 56 -4.45 -5.32 -2.53
C PHE A 56 -4.97 -4.68 -3.80
N ARG A 57 -5.82 -3.71 -3.65
CA ARG A 57 -6.43 -3.06 -4.78
C ARG A 57 -6.51 -1.56 -4.55
N PHE A 58 -6.29 -0.81 -5.60
CA PHE A 58 -6.41 0.63 -5.55
C PHE A 58 -7.28 1.08 -6.72
N ASP A 59 -8.32 1.81 -6.39
CA ASP A 59 -9.20 2.37 -7.41
C ASP A 59 -9.73 1.27 -8.33
N GLY A 60 -10.05 0.12 -7.74
CA GLY A 60 -10.61 -0.98 -8.50
C GLY A 60 -9.61 -1.80 -9.27
N GLN A 61 -8.32 -1.50 -9.16
CA GLN A 61 -7.32 -2.23 -9.90
C GLN A 61 -6.37 -2.95 -8.97
N PRO A 62 -5.96 -4.15 -9.33
CA PRO A 62 -5.04 -4.87 -8.44
C PRO A 62 -3.68 -4.20 -8.41
N ILE A 63 -3.05 -4.25 -7.27
CA ILE A 63 -1.74 -3.69 -7.07
C ILE A 63 -0.73 -4.82 -7.14
N HIS A 64 0.37 -4.59 -7.86
CA HIS A 64 1.43 -5.56 -7.96
C HIS A 64 2.58 -5.14 -7.06
N GLU A 65 3.43 -6.09 -6.71
CA GLU A 65 4.51 -5.83 -5.78
C GLU A 65 5.46 -4.73 -6.23
N LEU A 66 5.68 -4.63 -7.51
CA LEU A 66 6.62 -3.64 -8.01
C LEU A 66 6.00 -2.29 -8.30
N ASP A 67 4.70 -2.18 -8.14
CA ASP A 67 4.06 -0.88 -8.35
C ASP A 67 4.50 0.06 -7.25
N THR A 68 4.51 1.34 -7.56
CA THR A 68 4.82 2.35 -6.57
C THR A 68 3.68 3.35 -6.54
N PRO A 69 3.58 4.16 -5.49
CA PRO A 69 2.55 5.19 -5.49
C PRO A 69 2.65 6.09 -6.71
N SER A 70 3.87 6.35 -7.16
CA SER A 70 4.06 7.20 -8.31
C SER A 70 3.52 6.56 -9.60
N THR A 71 3.75 5.27 -9.79
CA THR A 71 3.26 4.62 -11.01
C THR A 71 1.75 4.50 -11.02
N LEU A 72 1.14 4.45 -9.85
CA LEU A 72 -0.30 4.37 -9.76
C LEU A 72 -0.93 5.74 -9.55
N GLU A 73 -0.10 6.76 -9.55
CA GLU A 73 -0.55 8.14 -9.39
C GLU A 73 -1.35 8.32 -8.10
N MET A 74 -0.88 7.70 -7.05
CA MET A 74 -1.53 7.84 -5.76
C MET A 74 -1.22 9.19 -5.14
N GLU A 75 -2.12 9.66 -4.32
CA GLU A 75 -1.97 10.93 -3.67
C GLU A 75 -2.13 10.79 -2.18
N GLU A 76 -1.78 11.86 -1.50
CA GLU A 76 -1.89 11.88 -0.05
C GLU A 76 -3.30 11.53 0.39
N GLY A 77 -3.41 10.57 1.28
CA GLY A 77 -4.72 10.21 1.80
C GLY A 77 -5.48 9.17 1.01
N ASP A 78 -4.90 8.68 -0.08
CA ASP A 78 -5.59 7.66 -0.86
C ASP A 78 -5.72 6.38 -0.05
N THR A 79 -6.68 5.58 -0.41
CA THR A 79 -7.00 4.35 0.30
C THR A 79 -6.72 3.14 -0.57
N ILE A 80 -6.06 2.16 0.02
CA ILE A 80 -5.81 0.88 -0.61
C ILE A 80 -6.73 -0.12 0.07
N GLU A 81 -7.37 -0.96 -0.70
CA GLU A 81 -8.28 -1.96 -0.16
C GLU A 81 -7.60 -3.31 -0.09
N VAL A 82 -7.86 -4.04 0.96
CA VAL A 82 -7.30 -5.37 1.15
C VAL A 82 -8.44 -6.36 1.19
N TYR A 83 -8.31 -7.45 0.47
CA TYR A 83 -9.30 -8.49 0.55
C TYR A 83 -8.61 -9.84 0.46
N GLN A 84 -9.21 -10.83 1.05
CA GLN A 84 -8.62 -12.15 1.06
C GLN A 84 -8.92 -12.85 -0.22
N GLN A 85 -7.94 -13.61 -0.68
CA GLN A 85 -8.15 -14.37 -1.88
C GLN A 85 -8.94 -15.60 -1.53
N GLN A 86 -10.08 -15.70 -2.15
CA GLN A 86 -10.91 -16.80 -1.79
C GLN A 86 -10.73 -17.93 -2.72
N THR A 87 -9.67 -18.47 -2.80
CA THR A 87 -9.49 -19.47 -3.72
C THR A 87 -10.14 -20.67 -3.25
N GLY A 88 -10.68 -20.96 -3.29
CA GLY A 88 -11.05 -21.85 -2.82
C GLY A 88 -11.25 -22.77 -2.70
N GLY A 89 -11.26 -22.87 -2.51
CA GLY A 89 -11.48 -23.34 -2.36
C GLY A 89 -12.33 -23.88 -2.49
N LYS A 90 -12.51 -24.07 -2.62
CA LYS A 90 -13.15 -24.36 -2.81
C LYS A 90 -13.45 -24.99 -3.43
N PHE A 91 -13.58 -25.52 -3.42
CA PHE A 91 -13.91 -26.08 -3.88
C PHE A 91 -14.01 -26.43 -4.06
#